data_c30c43646929f8056c90cdc07dbd22e4
#
_entry.id   c30c43646929f8056c90cdc07dbd22e4
#
_cell.length_a   1.000
_cell.length_b   1.000
_cell.length_c   1.000
_cell.angle_alpha   90.00
_cell.angle_beta   90.00
_cell.angle_gamma   90.00
#
_symmetry.space_group_name_H-M   'P 1'
#
loop_
_entity.id
_entity.type
_entity.pdbx_description
1 polymer ?
#
loop_
_entity_poly.entity_id
_entity_poly.type
_entity_poly.pdbx_seq_one_letter_code
_entity_poly.pdbx_strand_id
1 'polypeptide(L)'
;MFQYWLQSLKKVTQKIMNNLKKKYLEEVSEKLKEEFAVKNHMAIPRVRKVVINIGLADAKDNAGILEKMSGNLGALAGQKPVVTKAKQSIAAFKLTAGQSIGLMVTLRGEKMYSFLEKLFNIVLPKVRDFRGVSDKSFDKSGNYNLGLREQIIFPEIDYKNIDKPRGLQITINTTAKNEEEGKRLLELMGMPFVKGAING
;
A
#
# COMPACT_ATOMS: atom_id res chain seq x y z
N MET A 1 -22.91 31.35 -17.38
CA MET A 1 -22.67 30.06 -18.08
C MET A 1 -21.39 29.37 -17.64
N PHE A 2 -20.25 30.05 -17.59
CA PHE A 2 -18.92 29.50 -17.20
C PHE A 2 -18.87 28.96 -15.75
N GLN A 3 -19.50 29.64 -14.79
CA GLN A 3 -19.56 29.18 -13.39
C GLN A 3 -20.40 27.90 -13.21
N TYR A 4 -21.47 27.73 -13.97
CA TYR A 4 -22.28 26.51 -13.97
C TYR A 4 -21.51 25.32 -14.52
N TRP A 5 -20.70 25.53 -15.56
CA TRP A 5 -19.82 24.51 -16.14
C TRP A 5 -18.72 24.11 -15.17
N LEU A 6 -18.08 25.05 -14.48
CA LEU A 6 -17.09 24.79 -13.42
C LEU A 6 -17.68 24.02 -12.23
N GLN A 7 -18.92 24.33 -11.81
CA GLN A 7 -19.58 23.59 -10.76
C GLN A 7 -19.97 22.17 -11.20
N SER A 8 -20.37 22.01 -12.45
CA SER A 8 -20.66 20.71 -13.04
C SER A 8 -19.41 19.84 -13.11
N LEU A 9 -18.27 20.38 -13.56
CA LEU A 9 -16.98 19.70 -13.57
C LEU A 9 -16.52 19.31 -12.15
N LYS A 10 -16.67 20.21 -11.16
CA LYS A 10 -16.36 19.89 -9.76
C LYS A 10 -17.22 18.74 -9.23
N LYS A 11 -18.54 18.73 -9.53
CA LYS A 11 -19.44 17.63 -9.13
C LYS A 11 -19.09 16.31 -9.81
N VAL A 12 -18.75 16.33 -11.10
CA VAL A 12 -18.33 15.12 -11.83
C VAL A 12 -16.99 14.60 -11.28
N THR A 13 -16.04 15.48 -11.03
CA THR A 13 -14.73 15.11 -10.45
C THR A 13 -14.87 14.56 -9.02
N GLN A 14 -15.78 15.15 -8.22
CA GLN A 14 -16.10 14.64 -6.88
C GLN A 14 -16.76 13.25 -6.91
N LYS A 15 -17.60 12.97 -7.92
CA LYS A 15 -18.29 11.66 -8.06
C LYS A 15 -17.32 10.53 -8.46
N ILE A 16 -16.16 10.84 -9.04
CA ILE A 16 -15.13 9.89 -9.48
C ILE A 16 -14.02 9.74 -8.43
N MET A 17 -13.93 10.66 -7.47
CA MET A 17 -12.89 10.63 -6.43
C MET A 17 -13.14 9.51 -5.42
N ASN A 18 -12.08 8.74 -5.14
CA ASN A 18 -12.06 7.75 -4.08
C ASN A 18 -12.35 8.41 -2.71
N ASN A 19 -13.16 7.74 -1.87
CA ASN A 19 -13.57 8.27 -0.56
C ASN A 19 -12.37 8.60 0.33
N LEU A 20 -11.33 7.77 0.33
CA LEU A 20 -10.13 8.02 1.12
C LEU A 20 -9.36 9.25 0.65
N LYS A 21 -9.29 9.50 -0.66
CA LYS A 21 -8.68 10.72 -1.21
C LYS A 21 -9.47 11.96 -0.84
N LYS A 22 -10.80 11.87 -0.88
CA LYS A 22 -11.69 12.95 -0.44
C LYS A 22 -11.47 13.27 1.04
N LYS A 23 -11.47 12.25 1.89
CA LYS A 23 -11.17 12.37 3.33
C LYS A 23 -9.81 13.03 3.58
N TYR A 24 -8.79 12.63 2.81
CA TYR A 24 -7.47 13.26 2.93
C TYR A 24 -7.52 14.76 2.62
N LEU A 25 -8.20 15.18 1.55
CA LEU A 25 -8.26 16.58 1.12
C LEU A 25 -9.13 17.46 2.03
N GLU A 26 -10.24 16.92 2.55
CA GLU A 26 -11.23 17.70 3.31
C GLU A 26 -10.92 17.73 4.82
N GLU A 27 -10.40 16.64 5.38
CA GLU A 27 -10.23 16.53 6.83
C GLU A 27 -8.77 16.37 7.25
N VAL A 28 -8.04 15.41 6.63
CA VAL A 28 -6.72 15.00 7.11
C VAL A 28 -5.69 16.10 6.89
N SER A 29 -5.74 16.76 5.72
CA SER A 29 -4.78 17.81 5.38
C SER A 29 -4.89 19.02 6.29
N GLU A 30 -6.11 19.42 6.70
CA GLU A 30 -6.32 20.53 7.61
C GLU A 30 -5.82 20.21 9.02
N LYS A 31 -6.18 19.02 9.54
CA LYS A 31 -5.70 18.57 10.85
C LYS A 31 -4.18 18.50 10.93
N LEU A 32 -3.53 17.94 9.91
CA LEU A 32 -2.05 17.87 9.86
C LEU A 32 -1.41 19.25 9.77
N LYS A 33 -2.04 20.19 9.06
CA LYS A 33 -1.57 21.56 8.97
C LYS A 33 -1.59 22.26 10.32
N GLU A 34 -2.66 22.06 11.10
CA GLU A 34 -2.80 22.64 12.43
C GLU A 34 -1.85 21.99 13.45
N GLU A 35 -1.81 20.63 13.50
CA GLU A 35 -0.99 19.89 14.46
C GLU A 35 0.52 20.15 14.28
N PHE A 36 1.00 20.20 13.04
CA PHE A 36 2.41 20.41 12.74
C PHE A 36 2.77 21.86 12.40
N ALA A 37 1.83 22.79 12.56
CA ALA A 37 2.00 24.24 12.28
C ALA A 37 2.64 24.53 10.90
N VAL A 38 2.27 23.77 9.88
CA VAL A 38 2.83 23.85 8.54
C VAL A 38 2.22 25.03 7.80
N LYS A 39 3.03 26.05 7.50
CA LYS A 39 2.57 27.25 6.76
C LYS A 39 2.27 26.97 5.28
N ASN A 40 3.09 26.12 4.64
CA ASN A 40 2.97 25.84 3.21
C ASN A 40 2.13 24.59 2.98
N HIS A 41 1.00 24.70 2.30
CA HIS A 41 0.10 23.59 1.95
C HIS A 41 0.82 22.46 1.20
N MET A 42 1.84 22.76 0.40
CA MET A 42 2.61 21.73 -0.32
C MET A 42 3.56 20.93 0.57
N ALA A 43 3.85 21.40 1.77
CA ALA A 43 4.71 20.73 2.73
C ALA A 43 3.92 19.79 3.68
N ILE A 44 2.59 19.75 3.57
CA ILE A 44 1.74 18.84 4.36
C ILE A 44 2.08 17.39 3.98
N PRO A 45 2.27 16.51 4.98
CA PRO A 45 2.51 15.09 4.74
C PRO A 45 1.40 14.43 3.91
N ARG A 46 1.79 13.67 2.89
CA ARG A 46 0.87 12.94 2.02
C ARG A 46 1.45 11.59 1.59
N VAL A 47 0.59 10.64 1.22
CA VAL A 47 1.05 9.40 0.61
C VAL A 47 1.46 9.67 -0.83
N ARG A 48 2.69 9.28 -1.18
CA ARG A 48 3.29 9.49 -2.51
C ARG A 48 3.10 8.30 -3.44
N LYS A 49 3.29 7.11 -2.92
CA LYS A 49 3.15 5.82 -3.62
C LYS A 49 2.97 4.68 -2.63
N VAL A 50 2.37 3.60 -3.11
CA VAL A 50 2.36 2.31 -2.42
C VAL A 50 3.08 1.29 -3.31
N VAL A 51 4.01 0.57 -2.73
CA VAL A 51 4.75 -0.50 -3.42
C VAL A 51 4.34 -1.83 -2.80
N ILE A 52 3.89 -2.75 -3.63
CA ILE A 52 3.58 -4.13 -3.23
C ILE A 52 4.66 -5.02 -3.82
N ASN A 53 5.29 -5.81 -2.98
CA ASN A 53 6.36 -6.72 -3.37
C ASN A 53 6.07 -8.14 -2.88
N ILE A 54 6.27 -9.12 -3.76
CA ILE A 54 6.15 -10.54 -3.46
C ILE A 54 7.44 -11.23 -3.88
N GLY A 55 8.11 -11.86 -2.92
CA GLY A 55 9.25 -12.74 -3.19
C GLY A 55 8.78 -14.12 -3.63
N LEU A 56 9.29 -14.61 -4.74
CA LEU A 56 8.94 -15.90 -5.35
C LEU A 56 10.21 -16.72 -5.56
N ALA A 57 10.75 -17.26 -4.48
CA ALA A 57 11.95 -18.12 -4.55
C ALA A 57 11.78 -19.33 -5.45
N ASP A 58 10.54 -19.88 -5.51
CA ASP A 58 10.21 -21.06 -6.33
C ASP A 58 10.00 -20.73 -7.82
N ALA A 59 9.81 -19.46 -8.15
CA ALA A 59 9.60 -19.05 -9.55
C ALA A 59 10.87 -19.18 -10.40
N LYS A 60 12.03 -19.33 -9.78
CA LYS A 60 13.28 -19.59 -10.49
C LYS A 60 13.27 -20.90 -11.26
N ASP A 61 12.56 -21.92 -10.75
CA ASP A 61 12.49 -23.25 -11.31
C ASP A 61 11.19 -23.50 -12.10
N ASN A 62 10.17 -22.62 -11.93
CA ASN A 62 8.86 -22.79 -12.56
C ASN A 62 8.25 -21.45 -12.99
N ALA A 63 8.36 -21.16 -14.27
CA ALA A 63 7.80 -19.94 -14.88
C ALA A 63 6.26 -19.84 -14.76
N GLY A 64 5.55 -20.97 -14.70
CA GLY A 64 4.09 -21.00 -14.54
C GLY A 64 3.61 -20.42 -13.20
N ILE A 65 4.42 -20.53 -12.14
CA ILE A 65 4.13 -19.89 -10.85
C ILE A 65 4.16 -18.36 -10.99
N LEU A 66 5.16 -17.86 -11.71
CA LEU A 66 5.32 -16.43 -11.92
C LEU A 66 4.12 -15.84 -12.67
N GLU A 67 3.62 -16.54 -13.70
CA GLU A 67 2.50 -16.09 -14.51
C GLU A 67 1.19 -16.07 -13.72
N LYS A 68 0.88 -17.14 -12.99
CA LYS A 68 -0.27 -17.20 -12.07
C LYS A 68 -0.22 -16.09 -11.02
N MET A 69 0.92 -15.91 -10.38
CA MET A 69 1.10 -14.86 -9.37
C MET A 69 1.04 -13.45 -9.96
N SER A 70 1.50 -13.28 -11.20
CA SER A 70 1.36 -12.02 -11.93
C SER A 70 -0.11 -11.69 -12.20
N GLY A 71 -0.92 -12.68 -12.56
CA GLY A 71 -2.37 -12.53 -12.70
C GLY A 71 -3.03 -12.11 -11.37
N ASN A 72 -2.75 -12.83 -10.29
CA ASN A 72 -3.31 -12.56 -8.96
C ASN A 72 -2.92 -11.16 -8.46
N LEU A 73 -1.63 -10.80 -8.55
CA LEU A 73 -1.16 -9.48 -8.13
C LEU A 73 -1.71 -8.37 -9.04
N GLY A 74 -1.89 -8.66 -10.33
CA GLY A 74 -2.51 -7.75 -11.28
C GLY A 74 -3.97 -7.45 -10.96
N ALA A 75 -4.75 -8.47 -10.61
CA ALA A 75 -6.15 -8.32 -10.19
C ALA A 75 -6.26 -7.50 -8.89
N LEU A 76 -5.41 -7.79 -7.91
CA LEU A 76 -5.34 -7.09 -6.62
C LEU A 76 -4.99 -5.61 -6.77
N ALA A 77 -4.01 -5.31 -7.63
CA ALA A 77 -3.44 -3.97 -7.79
C ALA A 77 -4.16 -3.13 -8.87
N GLY A 78 -4.96 -3.78 -9.73
CA GLY A 78 -5.55 -3.14 -10.91
C GLY A 78 -4.49 -2.65 -11.91
N GLN A 79 -3.28 -3.25 -11.88
CA GLN A 79 -2.15 -2.88 -12.73
C GLN A 79 -1.21 -4.08 -12.91
N LYS A 80 -0.70 -4.26 -14.15
CA LYS A 80 0.25 -5.34 -14.45
C LYS A 80 1.52 -5.21 -13.60
N PRO A 81 1.93 -6.27 -12.86
CA PRO A 81 3.14 -6.27 -12.07
C PRO A 81 4.39 -6.34 -12.95
N VAL A 82 5.49 -5.88 -12.39
CA VAL A 82 6.84 -5.99 -12.97
C VAL A 82 7.56 -7.16 -12.34
N VAL A 83 8.17 -7.99 -13.18
CA VAL A 83 9.02 -9.09 -12.71
C VAL A 83 10.33 -8.53 -12.19
N THR A 84 10.68 -8.88 -10.95
CA THR A 84 11.96 -8.53 -10.36
C THR A 84 12.98 -9.64 -10.61
N LYS A 85 14.17 -9.24 -11.08
CA LYS A 85 15.26 -10.17 -11.42
C LYS A 85 16.41 -10.04 -10.43
N ALA A 86 17.12 -11.13 -10.21
CA ALA A 86 18.33 -11.15 -9.40
C ALA A 86 19.41 -10.27 -10.04
N LYS A 87 20.02 -9.40 -9.24
CA LYS A 87 21.12 -8.53 -9.69
C LYS A 87 22.48 -9.23 -9.67
N GLN A 88 22.67 -10.17 -8.76
CA GLN A 88 23.91 -10.91 -8.55
C GLN A 88 23.65 -12.40 -8.44
N SER A 89 24.64 -13.21 -8.82
CA SER A 89 24.61 -14.65 -8.62
C SER A 89 25.03 -14.99 -7.20
N ILE A 90 24.29 -15.86 -6.51
CA ILE A 90 24.58 -16.31 -5.14
C ILE A 90 24.52 -17.84 -5.13
N ALA A 91 25.68 -18.49 -5.06
CA ALA A 91 25.81 -19.94 -5.12
C ALA A 91 25.05 -20.68 -4.00
N ALA A 92 25.07 -20.13 -2.77
CA ALA A 92 24.37 -20.71 -1.62
C ALA A 92 22.85 -20.87 -1.84
N PHE A 93 22.24 -19.98 -2.63
CA PHE A 93 20.81 -20.04 -2.95
C PHE A 93 20.53 -20.59 -4.36
N LYS A 94 21.54 -21.13 -5.05
CA LYS A 94 21.43 -21.59 -6.45
C LYS A 94 20.76 -20.53 -7.34
N LEU A 95 21.18 -19.29 -7.19
CA LEU A 95 20.63 -18.12 -7.85
C LEU A 95 21.61 -17.55 -8.87
N THR A 96 21.14 -17.37 -10.10
CA THR A 96 21.93 -16.77 -11.19
C THR A 96 21.45 -15.35 -11.47
N ALA A 97 22.36 -14.44 -11.78
CA ALA A 97 22.02 -13.08 -12.19
C ALA A 97 21.06 -13.10 -13.40
N GLY A 98 20.04 -12.25 -13.39
CA GLY A 98 18.99 -12.20 -14.41
C GLY A 98 17.81 -13.13 -14.17
N GLN A 99 17.87 -14.07 -13.25
CA GLN A 99 16.82 -15.00 -12.91
C GLN A 99 15.66 -14.28 -12.22
N SER A 100 14.42 -14.65 -12.56
CA SER A 100 13.21 -14.05 -11.98
C SER A 100 12.99 -14.53 -10.56
N ILE A 101 12.91 -13.61 -9.58
CA ILE A 101 12.83 -13.92 -8.15
C ILE A 101 11.61 -13.32 -7.44
N GLY A 102 10.80 -12.54 -8.13
CA GLY A 102 9.64 -11.93 -7.52
C GLY A 102 8.86 -11.03 -8.45
N LEU A 103 7.83 -10.42 -7.89
CA LEU A 103 6.94 -9.48 -8.56
C LEU A 103 6.79 -8.22 -7.74
N MET A 104 6.72 -7.07 -8.40
CA MET A 104 6.54 -5.78 -7.76
C MET A 104 5.51 -4.94 -8.50
N VAL A 105 4.67 -4.21 -7.76
CA VAL A 105 3.76 -3.20 -8.31
C VAL A 105 3.94 -1.90 -7.56
N THR A 106 3.99 -0.78 -8.30
CA THR A 106 3.98 0.56 -7.71
C THR A 106 2.69 1.27 -8.06
N LEU A 107 1.88 1.56 -7.06
CA LEU A 107 0.61 2.25 -7.19
C LEU A 107 0.77 3.74 -6.87
N ARG A 108 0.09 4.59 -7.66
CA ARG A 108 0.05 6.05 -7.49
C ARG A 108 -1.35 6.58 -7.79
N GLY A 109 -1.64 7.81 -7.35
CA GLY A 109 -2.91 8.50 -7.64
C GLY A 109 -4.13 7.72 -7.17
N GLU A 110 -5.17 7.64 -7.98
CA GLU A 110 -6.46 7.01 -7.62
C GLU A 110 -6.30 5.52 -7.26
N LYS A 111 -5.52 4.76 -8.02
CA LYS A 111 -5.27 3.33 -7.75
C LYS A 111 -4.64 3.11 -6.37
N MET A 112 -3.76 4.01 -5.96
CA MET A 112 -3.12 3.98 -4.64
C MET A 112 -4.15 4.19 -3.52
N TYR A 113 -5.01 5.20 -3.64
CA TYR A 113 -6.04 5.47 -2.64
C TYR A 113 -7.09 4.34 -2.58
N SER A 114 -7.52 3.81 -3.73
CA SER A 114 -8.43 2.66 -3.78
C SER A 114 -7.85 1.42 -3.11
N PHE A 115 -6.56 1.17 -3.33
CA PHE A 115 -5.86 0.07 -2.68
C PHE A 115 -5.76 0.28 -1.16
N LEU A 116 -5.40 1.49 -0.70
CA LEU A 116 -5.31 1.80 0.73
C LEU A 116 -6.67 1.70 1.43
N GLU A 117 -7.74 2.21 0.81
CA GLU A 117 -9.10 2.10 1.35
C GLU A 117 -9.50 0.64 1.54
N LYS A 118 -9.25 -0.21 0.55
CA LYS A 118 -9.48 -1.64 0.63
C LYS A 118 -8.61 -2.30 1.72
N LEU A 119 -7.33 -1.93 1.78
CA LEU A 119 -6.39 -2.46 2.77
C LEU A 119 -6.87 -2.17 4.19
N PHE A 120 -7.24 -0.93 4.49
CA PHE A 120 -7.62 -0.51 5.84
C PHE A 120 -8.99 -1.05 6.27
N ASN A 121 -9.98 -1.02 5.38
CA ASN A 121 -11.37 -1.32 5.73
C ASN A 121 -11.73 -2.81 5.55
N ILE A 122 -11.08 -3.54 4.64
CA ILE A 122 -11.48 -4.89 4.28
C ILE A 122 -10.40 -5.91 4.63
N VAL A 123 -9.16 -5.65 4.26
CA VAL A 123 -8.08 -6.65 4.34
C VAL A 123 -7.55 -6.79 5.76
N LEU A 124 -7.16 -5.68 6.40
CA LEU A 124 -6.59 -5.72 7.75
C LEU A 124 -7.55 -6.34 8.78
N PRO A 125 -8.85 -6.01 8.82
CA PRO A 125 -9.77 -6.65 9.76
C PRO A 125 -9.97 -8.16 9.55
N LYS A 126 -9.67 -8.69 8.36
CA LYS A 126 -9.74 -10.13 8.05
C LYS A 126 -8.50 -10.92 8.44
N VAL A 127 -7.42 -10.27 8.85
CA VAL A 127 -6.22 -10.95 9.35
C VAL A 127 -6.58 -11.72 10.63
N ARG A 128 -6.14 -12.98 10.73
CA ARG A 128 -6.34 -13.78 11.96
C ARG A 128 -5.68 -13.09 13.15
N ASP A 129 -6.38 -13.07 14.28
CA ASP A 129 -5.92 -12.46 15.54
C ASP A 129 -5.46 -10.99 15.38
N PHE A 130 -6.15 -10.24 14.51
CA PHE A 130 -5.81 -8.86 14.29
C PHE A 130 -6.06 -8.00 15.52
N ARG A 131 -4.99 -7.43 16.06
CA ARG A 131 -5.00 -6.51 17.22
C ARG A 131 -4.56 -5.10 16.84
N GLY A 132 -4.39 -4.83 15.55
CA GLY A 132 -3.81 -3.61 15.01
C GLY A 132 -2.43 -3.86 14.37
N VAL A 133 -1.96 -2.90 13.58
CA VAL A 133 -0.64 -2.95 12.96
C VAL A 133 0.40 -2.30 13.86
N SER A 134 1.63 -2.81 13.86
CA SER A 134 2.72 -2.29 14.67
C SER A 134 3.08 -0.86 14.27
N ASP A 135 3.28 0.01 15.23
CA ASP A 135 3.78 1.36 15.04
C ASP A 135 5.31 1.43 14.86
N LYS A 136 6.04 0.34 15.15
CA LYS A 136 7.50 0.28 15.04
C LYS A 136 8.01 0.01 13.62
N SER A 137 7.12 -0.11 12.64
CA SER A 137 7.46 -0.44 11.24
C SER A 137 7.65 0.79 10.36
N PHE A 138 7.78 1.97 10.97
CA PHE A 138 8.16 3.19 10.26
C PHE A 138 9.68 3.26 10.08
N ASP A 139 10.11 3.90 9.01
CA ASP A 139 11.49 4.33 8.83
C ASP A 139 11.67 5.78 9.33
N LYS A 140 12.94 6.22 9.40
CA LYS A 140 13.30 7.59 9.84
C LYS A 140 12.69 8.69 8.96
N SER A 141 12.24 8.37 7.77
CA SER A 141 11.63 9.28 6.80
C SER A 141 10.09 9.19 6.77
N GLY A 142 9.48 8.54 7.77
CA GLY A 142 8.04 8.42 7.89
C GLY A 142 7.38 7.50 6.85
N ASN A 143 8.12 6.62 6.17
CA ASN A 143 7.55 5.57 5.35
C ASN A 143 7.19 4.37 6.21
N TYR A 144 6.15 3.64 5.83
CA TYR A 144 5.65 2.49 6.58
C TYR A 144 5.77 1.19 5.80
N ASN A 145 6.23 0.12 6.47
CA ASN A 145 6.36 -1.21 5.90
C ASN A 145 5.44 -2.20 6.62
N LEU A 146 4.54 -2.82 5.87
CA LEU A 146 3.62 -3.83 6.34
C LEU A 146 3.92 -5.18 5.69
N GLY A 147 4.20 -6.19 6.49
CA GLY A 147 4.30 -7.59 6.04
C GLY A 147 2.98 -8.32 6.29
N LEU A 148 2.40 -8.89 5.26
CA LEU A 148 1.27 -9.82 5.36
C LEU A 148 1.75 -11.24 5.10
N ARG A 149 1.37 -12.18 5.96
CA ARG A 149 1.83 -13.58 5.86
C ARG A 149 1.18 -14.32 4.70
N GLU A 150 -0.06 -13.96 4.37
CA GLU A 150 -0.87 -14.67 3.39
C GLU A 150 -1.54 -13.69 2.42
N GLN A 151 -1.43 -13.97 1.13
CA GLN A 151 -2.10 -13.21 0.07
C GLN A 151 -3.61 -13.48 0.00
N ILE A 152 -4.06 -14.60 0.58
CA ILE A 152 -5.44 -15.10 0.55
C ILE A 152 -6.43 -14.14 1.21
N ILE A 153 -5.96 -13.25 2.06
CA ILE A 153 -6.78 -12.26 2.77
C ILE A 153 -7.47 -11.28 1.80
N PHE A 154 -6.91 -11.12 0.60
CA PHE A 154 -7.47 -10.24 -0.41
C PHE A 154 -8.64 -10.90 -1.14
N PRO A 155 -9.80 -10.24 -1.22
CA PRO A 155 -11.02 -10.84 -1.82
C PRO A 155 -10.93 -11.10 -3.33
N GLU A 156 -10.00 -10.44 -4.03
CA GLU A 156 -9.80 -10.60 -5.48
C GLU A 156 -9.01 -11.86 -5.83
N ILE A 157 -8.39 -12.49 -4.85
CA ILE A 157 -7.59 -13.69 -5.07
C ILE A 157 -8.46 -14.92 -4.90
N ASP A 158 -8.67 -15.67 -5.99
CA ASP A 158 -9.43 -16.93 -5.98
C ASP A 158 -8.59 -18.05 -5.35
N TYR A 159 -9.14 -18.69 -4.32
CA TYR A 159 -8.53 -19.83 -3.64
C TYR A 159 -8.17 -21.01 -4.57
N LYS A 160 -8.94 -21.18 -5.65
CA LYS A 160 -8.71 -22.27 -6.62
C LYS A 160 -7.41 -22.12 -7.40
N ASN A 161 -6.88 -20.89 -7.49
CA ASN A 161 -5.67 -20.57 -8.26
C ASN A 161 -4.41 -20.48 -7.39
N ILE A 162 -4.51 -20.84 -6.10
CA ILE A 162 -3.41 -20.74 -5.14
C ILE A 162 -2.76 -22.09 -4.94
N ASP A 163 -1.49 -22.21 -5.33
CA ASP A 163 -0.69 -23.42 -5.07
C ASP A 163 -0.29 -23.50 -3.59
N LYS A 164 0.17 -22.37 -3.02
CA LYS A 164 0.51 -22.23 -1.60
C LYS A 164 0.34 -20.80 -1.11
N PRO A 165 0.07 -20.60 0.19
CA PRO A 165 0.04 -19.25 0.77
C PRO A 165 1.42 -18.61 0.66
N ARG A 166 1.46 -17.35 0.23
CA ARG A 166 2.69 -16.57 0.08
C ARG A 166 2.53 -15.23 0.77
N GLY A 167 3.59 -14.82 1.45
CA GLY A 167 3.64 -13.51 2.05
C GLY A 167 3.81 -12.40 1.00
N LEU A 168 3.33 -11.22 1.34
CA LEU A 168 3.56 -10.02 0.57
C LEU A 168 3.94 -8.85 1.47
N GLN A 169 4.77 -7.97 0.95
CA GLN A 169 5.18 -6.74 1.62
C GLN A 169 4.50 -5.55 0.94
N ILE A 170 3.94 -4.68 1.75
CA ILE A 170 3.34 -3.43 1.32
C ILE A 170 4.13 -2.29 1.93
N THR A 171 4.76 -1.47 1.11
CA THR A 171 5.50 -0.29 1.53
C THR A 171 4.71 0.96 1.16
N ILE A 172 4.30 1.74 2.15
CA ILE A 172 3.60 3.01 1.98
C ILE A 172 4.64 4.12 2.07
N ASN A 173 4.98 4.74 0.94
CA ASN A 173 5.88 5.88 0.93
C ASN A 173 5.10 7.17 1.11
N THR A 174 5.53 7.96 2.08
CA THR A 174 4.97 9.27 2.39
C THR A 174 5.93 10.41 2.03
N THR A 175 5.49 11.63 2.21
CA THR A 175 6.33 12.84 2.14
C THR A 175 6.63 13.40 3.53
N ALA A 176 6.31 12.64 4.57
CA ALA A 176 6.62 13.00 5.95
C ALA A 176 8.14 13.15 6.15
N LYS A 177 8.52 13.98 7.06
CA LYS A 177 9.94 14.22 7.42
C LYS A 177 10.40 13.27 8.51
N ASN A 178 9.48 12.92 9.41
CA ASN A 178 9.75 12.14 10.61
C ASN A 178 8.73 11.01 10.73
N GLU A 179 9.04 10.03 11.57
CA GLU A 179 8.16 8.92 11.92
C GLU A 179 6.81 9.40 12.50
N GLU A 180 6.82 10.42 13.35
CA GLU A 180 5.62 10.99 13.99
C GLU A 180 4.63 11.56 12.96
N GLU A 181 5.14 12.35 12.00
CA GLU A 181 4.32 12.88 10.90
C GLU A 181 3.72 11.75 10.04
N GLY A 182 4.51 10.70 9.75
CA GLY A 182 4.08 9.54 8.99
C GLY A 182 3.01 8.74 9.72
N LYS A 183 3.20 8.48 11.02
CA LYS A 183 2.27 7.78 11.88
C LYS A 183 0.93 8.53 11.96
N ARG A 184 0.99 9.82 12.24
CA ARG A 184 -0.20 10.67 12.36
C ARG A 184 -0.97 10.76 11.05
N LEU A 185 -0.29 10.87 9.91
CA LEU A 185 -0.90 10.84 8.59
C LEU A 185 -1.71 9.55 8.40
N LEU A 186 -1.10 8.37 8.62
CA LEU A 186 -1.76 7.08 8.39
C LEU A 186 -2.89 6.83 9.40
N GLU A 187 -2.74 7.27 10.65
CA GLU A 187 -3.77 7.19 11.67
C GLU A 187 -5.02 7.99 11.28
N LEU A 188 -4.87 9.24 10.86
CA LEU A 188 -5.97 10.08 10.39
C LEU A 188 -6.63 9.54 9.11
N MET A 189 -5.86 8.87 8.26
CA MET A 189 -6.39 8.17 7.09
C MET A 189 -7.19 6.92 7.47
N GLY A 190 -7.09 6.42 8.70
CA GLY A 190 -7.87 5.29 9.20
C GLY A 190 -7.10 3.98 9.30
N MET A 191 -5.77 4.02 9.31
CA MET A 191 -4.96 2.83 9.55
C MET A 191 -5.09 2.38 11.02
N PRO A 192 -5.48 1.11 11.29
CA PRO A 192 -5.70 0.63 12.65
C PRO A 192 -4.39 0.23 13.30
N PHE A 193 -3.71 1.15 13.96
CA PHE A 193 -2.54 0.85 14.78
C PHE A 193 -2.92 0.15 16.09
N VAL A 194 -2.00 -0.65 16.62
CA VAL A 194 -2.11 -1.18 17.97
C VAL A 194 -2.19 0.03 18.91
N LYS A 195 -3.30 0.18 19.62
CA LYS A 195 -3.35 1.13 20.73
C LYS A 195 -2.33 0.64 21.75
N GLY A 196 -1.27 1.41 21.96
CA GLY A 196 -0.23 1.07 22.92
C GLY A 196 -0.90 0.64 24.23
N ALA A 197 -0.51 -0.51 24.75
CA ALA A 197 -0.85 -0.83 26.13
C ALA A 197 -0.37 0.38 26.94
N ILE A 198 -1.31 1.11 27.53
CA ILE A 198 -1.02 2.06 28.58
C ILE A 198 -0.39 1.17 29.64
N ASN A 199 0.95 1.24 29.75
CA ASN A 199 1.67 0.60 30.84
C ASN A 199 1.10 1.20 32.11
N GLY A 200 0.22 0.41 32.78
CA GLY A 200 -0.15 0.65 34.14
C GLY A 200 1.03 0.32 35.06
#